data_c92694c50db9044154703fd7f7375d7c
#
_entry.id   c92694c50db9044154703fd7f7375d7c
#
_cell.length_a   1.000
_cell.length_b   1.000
_cell.length_c   1.000
_cell.angle_alpha   90.00
_cell.angle_beta   90.00
_cell.angle_gamma   90.00
#
_symmetry.space_group_name_H-M   'P 1'
#
loop_
_entity.id
_entity.type
_entity.pdbx_description
1 polymer ?
#
loop_
_entity_poly.entity_id
_entity_poly.type
_entity_poly.pdbx_seq_one_letter_code
_entity_poly.pdbx_strand_id
1 'polypeptide(L)'
;MTDPARAAGPGPTAAALEGDDAAWEAFLAGSAAPSHLQSAAWAAVKRPNGWRAFRVAAEVGDRIVGAQVLVQRPRGVPWGMGYLGRGPVTADGALDRAAILAITARLRTAGRAHRLGYVRMEPELEAGDGRIARELSRASWHRAPHVQPDRTLLLDLAQDEAALLAGMHRKTRQSVAKSERLGVRIVDADGSRMSEFYAIHTDAMTRAGISPRSQRTYQDMWDLLAPRGMARLLFAEATDTGEAIATLLLVCCGRRVVDLYGGTTAEGGRRRANYLLKWEAIRRCKAAGFTEYDLWGLPREGIEQFKSGFGGRQVDYVGAWDLTISPVGKRLLDLGAAGRERYRRWRYRDVHDPADPHGRRAAAAGEATPPADDGS
;
A
#
# COMPACT_ATOMS: atom_id res chain seq x y z
N MET A 1 36.28 -16.03 -23.18
CA MET A 1 34.91 -16.52 -23.40
C MET A 1 34.59 -17.42 -22.22
N THR A 2 34.06 -16.88 -21.13
CA THR A 2 33.59 -17.60 -19.97
C THR A 2 32.06 -17.68 -20.06
N ASP A 3 31.58 -18.89 -20.14
CA ASP A 3 30.16 -19.26 -20.24
C ASP A 3 29.34 -18.71 -19.03
N PRO A 4 28.26 -17.92 -19.20
CA PRO A 4 27.45 -17.41 -18.11
C PRO A 4 26.37 -18.37 -17.61
N ALA A 5 26.48 -19.67 -17.86
CA ALA A 5 25.63 -20.68 -17.24
C ALA A 5 26.13 -21.04 -15.85
N ARG A 6 26.20 -20.07 -14.93
CA ARG A 6 26.36 -20.35 -13.52
C ARG A 6 25.10 -21.07 -13.03
N ALA A 7 25.22 -22.37 -12.77
CA ALA A 7 24.17 -23.21 -12.25
C ALA A 7 23.45 -22.49 -11.10
N ALA A 8 22.20 -22.14 -11.31
CA ALA A 8 21.31 -21.70 -10.24
C ALA A 8 21.25 -22.88 -9.24
N GLY A 9 21.72 -22.67 -8.02
CA GLY A 9 21.55 -23.64 -6.94
C GLY A 9 20.08 -24.01 -6.80
N PRO A 10 19.77 -25.12 -6.13
CA PRO A 10 18.38 -25.53 -5.93
C PRO A 10 17.60 -24.34 -5.33
N GLY A 11 16.45 -24.03 -5.94
CA GLY A 11 15.58 -22.95 -5.49
C GLY A 11 15.17 -23.14 -4.01
N PRO A 12 14.64 -22.10 -3.36
CA PRO A 12 14.25 -22.21 -1.95
C PRO A 12 13.19 -23.31 -1.80
N THR A 13 13.23 -24.05 -0.68
CA THR A 13 12.17 -25.00 -0.33
C THR A 13 11.00 -24.28 0.33
N ALA A 14 9.80 -24.88 0.30
CA ALA A 14 8.63 -24.33 0.99
C ALA A 14 8.92 -24.15 2.50
N ALA A 15 9.60 -25.09 3.14
CA ALA A 15 9.98 -25.01 4.55
C ALA A 15 10.91 -23.82 4.85
N ALA A 16 11.88 -23.53 3.97
CA ALA A 16 12.76 -22.37 4.12
C ALA A 16 11.96 -21.06 4.04
N LEU A 17 11.01 -20.95 3.10
CA LEU A 17 10.17 -19.75 2.97
C LEU A 17 9.26 -19.50 4.19
N GLU A 18 8.87 -20.55 4.91
CA GLU A 18 8.04 -20.43 6.11
C GLU A 18 8.86 -19.99 7.33
N GLY A 19 10.11 -20.43 7.45
CA GLY A 19 10.94 -20.28 8.65
C GLY A 19 12.03 -19.22 8.59
N ASP A 20 12.49 -18.83 7.40
CA ASP A 20 13.63 -17.94 7.22
C ASP A 20 13.20 -16.63 6.53
N ASP A 21 13.43 -15.51 7.23
CA ASP A 21 13.11 -14.16 6.72
C ASP A 21 13.98 -13.81 5.49
N ALA A 22 15.25 -14.21 5.46
CA ALA A 22 16.14 -13.89 4.35
C ALA A 22 15.76 -14.68 3.08
N ALA A 23 15.43 -15.96 3.22
CA ALA A 23 14.92 -16.77 2.11
C ALA A 23 13.60 -16.22 1.57
N TRP A 24 12.71 -15.81 2.45
CA TRP A 24 11.44 -15.18 2.07
C TRP A 24 11.63 -13.86 1.32
N GLU A 25 12.47 -12.96 1.84
CA GLU A 25 12.72 -11.65 1.20
C GLU A 25 13.40 -11.84 -0.17
N ALA A 26 14.32 -12.77 -0.31
CA ALA A 26 14.94 -13.08 -1.59
C ALA A 26 13.92 -13.63 -2.61
N PHE A 27 13.06 -14.56 -2.18
CA PHE A 27 11.97 -15.09 -3.01
C PHE A 27 11.00 -13.99 -3.45
N LEU A 28 10.59 -13.14 -2.51
CA LEU A 28 9.68 -12.01 -2.78
C LEU A 28 10.30 -11.00 -3.74
N ALA A 29 11.55 -10.60 -3.50
CA ALA A 29 12.26 -9.63 -4.35
C ALA A 29 12.46 -10.13 -5.78
N GLY A 30 12.68 -11.43 -5.96
CA GLY A 30 12.84 -12.09 -7.25
C GLY A 30 11.52 -12.42 -7.98
N SER A 31 10.38 -12.24 -7.33
CA SER A 31 9.07 -12.56 -7.93
C SER A 31 8.68 -11.58 -9.05
N ALA A 32 7.80 -12.04 -9.92
CA ALA A 32 7.29 -11.21 -11.01
C ALA A 32 6.43 -10.03 -10.53
N ALA A 33 5.81 -10.12 -9.34
CA ALA A 33 5.00 -9.07 -8.74
C ALA A 33 5.38 -8.88 -7.26
N PRO A 34 6.58 -8.30 -6.97
CA PRO A 34 7.03 -8.10 -5.59
C PRO A 34 6.19 -7.02 -4.91
N SER A 35 5.69 -7.32 -3.73
CA SER A 35 4.88 -6.38 -2.96
C SER A 35 5.40 -6.22 -1.54
N HIS A 36 5.64 -4.96 -1.13
CA HIS A 36 6.04 -4.65 0.23
C HIS A 36 5.07 -5.18 1.29
N LEU A 37 3.78 -5.34 0.95
CA LEU A 37 2.76 -5.88 1.87
C LEU A 37 3.03 -7.35 2.25
N GLN A 38 3.82 -8.06 1.44
CA GLN A 38 4.23 -9.43 1.68
C GLN A 38 5.61 -9.53 2.37
N SER A 39 6.32 -8.42 2.58
CA SER A 39 7.67 -8.45 3.20
C SER A 39 7.63 -8.68 4.71
N ALA A 40 8.65 -9.33 5.25
CA ALA A 40 8.87 -9.45 6.70
C ALA A 40 9.03 -8.07 7.35
N ALA A 41 9.67 -7.14 6.64
CA ALA A 41 9.80 -5.75 7.08
C ALA A 41 8.43 -5.08 7.27
N TRP A 42 7.48 -5.32 6.38
CA TRP A 42 6.11 -4.81 6.55
C TRP A 42 5.37 -5.45 7.73
N ALA A 43 5.58 -6.74 7.97
CA ALA A 43 5.05 -7.39 9.16
C ALA A 43 5.59 -6.74 10.45
N ALA A 44 6.87 -6.37 10.46
CA ALA A 44 7.48 -5.63 11.58
C ALA A 44 6.83 -4.25 11.77
N VAL A 45 6.57 -3.49 10.69
CA VAL A 45 5.83 -2.21 10.72
C VAL A 45 4.43 -2.37 11.33
N LYS A 46 3.78 -3.52 11.15
CA LYS A 46 2.44 -3.78 11.68
C LYS A 46 2.41 -4.26 13.13
N ARG A 47 3.53 -4.77 13.64
CA ARG A 47 3.64 -5.35 15.00
C ARG A 47 3.23 -4.39 16.12
N PRO A 48 3.64 -3.10 16.17
CA PRO A 48 3.22 -2.16 17.19
C PRO A 48 1.71 -1.94 17.25
N ASN A 49 1.01 -2.16 16.14
CA ASN A 49 -0.45 -2.07 16.06
C ASN A 49 -1.18 -3.38 16.39
N GLY A 50 -0.49 -4.33 17.06
CA GLY A 50 -1.07 -5.60 17.53
C GLY A 50 -1.21 -6.69 16.46
N TRP A 51 -0.60 -6.51 15.28
CA TRP A 51 -0.56 -7.54 14.26
C TRP A 51 0.58 -8.54 14.54
N ARG A 52 0.31 -9.82 14.25
CA ARG A 52 1.31 -10.87 14.17
C ARG A 52 1.41 -11.35 12.74
N ALA A 53 2.45 -12.08 12.39
CA ALA A 53 2.59 -12.66 11.06
C ALA A 53 3.01 -14.13 11.15
N PHE A 54 2.61 -14.91 10.17
CA PHE A 54 3.16 -16.21 9.84
C PHE A 54 3.21 -16.36 8.32
N ARG A 55 3.99 -17.33 7.85
CA ARG A 55 4.05 -17.65 6.42
C ARG A 55 3.55 -19.07 6.17
N VAL A 56 3.08 -19.28 4.98
CA VAL A 56 2.75 -20.58 4.43
C VAL A 56 3.32 -20.66 3.02
N ALA A 57 3.83 -21.82 2.65
CA ALA A 57 4.27 -22.10 1.29
C ALA A 57 3.85 -23.51 0.88
N ALA A 58 3.69 -23.71 -0.42
CA ALA A 58 3.38 -25.01 -1.02
C ALA A 58 4.16 -25.19 -2.31
N GLU A 59 4.63 -26.40 -2.55
CA GLU A 59 5.23 -26.81 -3.80
C GLU A 59 4.13 -27.21 -4.78
N VAL A 60 4.27 -26.79 -6.05
CA VAL A 60 3.33 -27.07 -7.14
C VAL A 60 4.15 -27.42 -8.38
N GLY A 61 4.44 -28.69 -8.55
CA GLY A 61 5.42 -29.16 -9.55
C GLY A 61 6.82 -28.62 -9.19
N ASP A 62 7.42 -27.88 -10.10
CA ASP A 62 8.72 -27.22 -9.95
C ASP A 62 8.62 -25.79 -9.38
N ARG A 63 7.42 -25.31 -9.10
CA ARG A 63 7.15 -23.96 -8.59
C ARG A 63 6.78 -23.96 -7.13
N ILE A 64 6.99 -22.82 -6.46
CA ILE A 64 6.49 -22.57 -5.12
C ILE A 64 5.48 -21.43 -5.16
N VAL A 65 4.39 -21.61 -4.42
CA VAL A 65 3.46 -20.55 -4.05
C VAL A 65 3.58 -20.28 -2.55
N GLY A 66 3.86 -19.04 -2.19
CA GLY A 66 4.04 -18.63 -0.79
C GLY A 66 3.15 -17.45 -0.41
N ALA A 67 2.90 -17.29 0.88
CA ALA A 67 2.10 -16.20 1.39
C ALA A 67 2.52 -15.80 2.81
N GLN A 68 2.71 -14.50 3.06
CA GLN A 68 2.77 -13.94 4.40
C GLN A 68 1.38 -13.49 4.85
N VAL A 69 0.91 -14.03 5.95
CA VAL A 69 -0.41 -13.72 6.54
C VAL A 69 -0.22 -12.86 7.77
N LEU A 70 -0.76 -11.67 7.75
CA LEU A 70 -0.89 -10.81 8.93
C LEU A 70 -2.12 -11.22 9.73
N VAL A 71 -1.98 -11.37 11.04
CA VAL A 71 -3.06 -11.79 11.94
C VAL A 71 -3.40 -10.67 12.90
N GLN A 72 -4.67 -10.30 12.93
CA GLN A 72 -5.22 -9.42 13.96
C GLN A 72 -6.28 -10.15 14.75
N ARG A 73 -6.18 -10.06 16.10
CA ARG A 73 -7.14 -10.66 17.02
C ARG A 73 -7.73 -9.59 17.92
N PRO A 74 -9.05 -9.33 17.85
CA PRO A 74 -9.70 -8.41 18.76
C PRO A 74 -9.63 -8.93 20.22
N ARG A 75 -9.49 -8.02 21.17
CA ARG A 75 -9.49 -8.38 22.61
C ARG A 75 -10.80 -9.07 22.97
N GLY A 76 -10.72 -10.14 23.77
CA GLY A 76 -11.87 -10.92 24.20
C GLY A 76 -12.48 -11.86 23.15
N VAL A 77 -11.93 -11.92 21.94
CA VAL A 77 -12.38 -12.84 20.88
C VAL A 77 -11.34 -13.93 20.69
N PRO A 78 -11.69 -15.22 20.82
CA PRO A 78 -10.72 -16.31 20.68
C PRO A 78 -10.25 -16.53 19.23
N TRP A 79 -10.93 -15.93 18.24
CA TRP A 79 -10.56 -16.01 16.82
C TRP A 79 -9.93 -14.72 16.32
N GLY A 80 -8.92 -14.87 15.44
CA GLY A 80 -8.32 -13.79 14.68
C GLY A 80 -8.83 -13.72 13.25
N MET A 81 -8.55 -12.60 12.58
CA MET A 81 -8.63 -12.43 11.14
C MET A 81 -7.23 -12.56 10.56
N GLY A 82 -7.06 -13.38 9.53
CA GLY A 82 -5.87 -13.40 8.69
C GLY A 82 -6.03 -12.41 7.53
N TYR A 83 -4.96 -11.66 7.23
CA TYR A 83 -4.93 -10.74 6.09
C TYR A 83 -3.71 -10.97 5.20
N LEU A 84 -3.97 -11.14 3.92
CA LEU A 84 -3.00 -11.48 2.89
C LEU A 84 -3.09 -10.44 1.77
N GLY A 85 -2.47 -9.26 2.00
CA GLY A 85 -2.47 -8.17 1.03
C GLY A 85 -1.45 -8.41 -0.08
N ARG A 86 -1.87 -8.30 -1.34
CA ARG A 86 -1.03 -8.47 -2.54
C ARG A 86 -0.29 -9.82 -2.61
N GLY A 87 -0.81 -10.83 -1.94
CA GLY A 87 -0.37 -12.21 -2.05
C GLY A 87 -1.52 -13.13 -2.45
N PRO A 88 -1.26 -14.42 -2.70
CA PRO A 88 0.02 -15.12 -2.57
C PRO A 88 1.03 -14.72 -3.65
N VAL A 89 2.30 -15.11 -3.44
CA VAL A 89 3.44 -14.80 -4.30
C VAL A 89 3.90 -16.08 -4.99
N THR A 90 4.20 -15.98 -6.28
CA THR A 90 4.88 -16.99 -7.09
C THR A 90 6.04 -16.33 -7.84
N ALA A 91 7.06 -17.07 -8.20
CA ALA A 91 8.21 -16.51 -8.92
C ALA A 91 7.79 -15.89 -10.26
N ASP A 92 6.89 -16.53 -10.99
CA ASP A 92 6.39 -16.14 -12.32
C ASP A 92 5.16 -15.21 -12.28
N GLY A 93 4.64 -14.92 -11.09
CA GLY A 93 3.40 -14.13 -10.91
C GLY A 93 2.11 -14.89 -11.30
N ALA A 94 2.20 -16.12 -11.73
CA ALA A 94 1.04 -16.90 -12.15
C ALA A 94 0.38 -17.61 -10.94
N LEU A 95 -0.91 -17.41 -10.80
CA LEU A 95 -1.74 -18.13 -9.82
C LEU A 95 -2.78 -18.98 -10.56
N ASP A 96 -2.36 -20.16 -10.98
CA ASP A 96 -3.25 -21.13 -11.64
C ASP A 96 -4.07 -21.93 -10.61
N ARG A 97 -4.94 -22.81 -11.12
CA ARG A 97 -5.80 -23.66 -10.27
C ARG A 97 -4.99 -24.50 -9.28
N ALA A 98 -3.86 -25.08 -9.70
CA ALA A 98 -3.05 -25.93 -8.84
C ALA A 98 -2.45 -25.11 -7.68
N ALA A 99 -1.89 -23.94 -7.97
CA ALA A 99 -1.37 -23.02 -6.98
C ALA A 99 -2.47 -22.52 -6.02
N ILE A 100 -3.66 -22.18 -6.55
CA ILE A 100 -4.83 -21.77 -5.72
C ILE A 100 -5.21 -22.90 -4.75
N LEU A 101 -5.33 -24.13 -5.22
CA LEU A 101 -5.70 -25.27 -4.36
C LEU A 101 -4.63 -25.57 -3.30
N ALA A 102 -3.35 -25.59 -3.70
CA ALA A 102 -2.23 -25.85 -2.81
C ALA A 102 -2.15 -24.81 -1.68
N ILE A 103 -2.13 -23.53 -2.03
CA ILE A 103 -2.06 -22.47 -1.02
C ILE A 103 -3.32 -22.41 -0.14
N THR A 104 -4.50 -22.70 -0.70
CA THR A 104 -5.76 -22.78 0.07
C THR A 104 -5.68 -23.88 1.11
N ALA A 105 -5.15 -25.06 0.79
CA ALA A 105 -4.98 -26.16 1.73
C ALA A 105 -4.03 -25.76 2.88
N ARG A 106 -2.87 -25.15 2.56
CA ARG A 106 -1.92 -24.64 3.56
C ARG A 106 -2.56 -23.58 4.46
N LEU A 107 -3.28 -22.62 3.88
CA LEU A 107 -3.98 -21.57 4.63
C LEU A 107 -5.07 -22.13 5.55
N ARG A 108 -5.79 -23.18 5.14
CA ARG A 108 -6.77 -23.85 6.00
C ARG A 108 -6.10 -24.50 7.21
N THR A 109 -5.01 -25.23 7.00
CA THR A 109 -4.27 -25.90 8.08
C THR A 109 -3.68 -24.88 9.05
N ALA A 110 -2.92 -23.91 8.55
CA ALA A 110 -2.31 -22.86 9.38
C ALA A 110 -3.37 -21.98 10.04
N GLY A 111 -4.46 -21.65 9.33
CA GLY A 111 -5.55 -20.86 9.86
C GLY A 111 -6.24 -21.52 11.06
N ARG A 112 -6.41 -22.85 11.07
CA ARG A 112 -6.91 -23.60 12.24
C ARG A 112 -5.92 -23.53 13.40
N ALA A 113 -4.62 -23.76 13.14
CA ALA A 113 -3.57 -23.70 14.17
C ALA A 113 -3.50 -22.31 14.82
N HIS A 114 -3.65 -21.26 14.02
CA HIS A 114 -3.66 -19.88 14.49
C HIS A 114 -5.04 -19.39 14.98
N ARG A 115 -6.04 -20.26 15.05
CA ARG A 115 -7.42 -19.94 15.46
C ARG A 115 -7.99 -18.75 14.68
N LEU A 116 -7.95 -18.83 13.35
CA LEU A 116 -8.55 -17.81 12.50
C LEU A 116 -10.04 -18.11 12.25
N GLY A 117 -10.86 -17.06 12.22
CA GLY A 117 -12.24 -17.14 11.73
C GLY A 117 -12.25 -17.22 10.21
N TYR A 118 -11.42 -16.39 9.57
CA TYR A 118 -11.25 -16.36 8.12
C TYR A 118 -9.88 -15.77 7.73
N VAL A 119 -9.50 -15.98 6.49
CA VAL A 119 -8.37 -15.30 5.82
C VAL A 119 -8.92 -14.45 4.70
N ARG A 120 -8.63 -13.15 4.70
CA ARG A 120 -8.89 -12.25 3.58
C ARG A 120 -7.66 -12.14 2.72
N MET A 121 -7.81 -12.42 1.43
CA MET A 121 -6.78 -12.33 0.42
C MET A 121 -7.14 -11.24 -0.59
N GLU A 122 -6.16 -10.44 -0.99
CA GLU A 122 -6.25 -9.47 -2.08
C GLU A 122 -5.08 -9.71 -3.03
N PRO A 123 -5.19 -10.69 -3.94
CA PRO A 123 -4.07 -11.08 -4.78
C PRO A 123 -3.75 -9.98 -5.79
N GLU A 124 -2.48 -9.87 -6.12
CA GLU A 124 -2.00 -8.94 -7.14
C GLU A 124 -2.16 -9.55 -8.55
N LEU A 125 -3.39 -9.81 -8.91
CA LEU A 125 -3.77 -10.41 -10.17
C LEU A 125 -4.79 -9.54 -10.89
N GLU A 126 -4.60 -9.37 -12.18
CA GLU A 126 -5.54 -8.63 -13.02
C GLU A 126 -6.87 -9.37 -13.12
N ALA A 127 -7.95 -8.60 -13.14
CA ALA A 127 -9.31 -9.14 -13.22
C ALA A 127 -9.53 -9.97 -14.50
N GLY A 128 -8.99 -9.50 -15.62
CA GLY A 128 -9.01 -10.18 -16.92
C GLY A 128 -10.38 -10.72 -17.30
N ASP A 129 -10.42 -11.92 -17.85
CA ASP A 129 -11.64 -12.64 -18.30
C ASP A 129 -12.45 -13.29 -17.16
N GLY A 130 -12.09 -13.04 -15.90
CA GLY A 130 -12.72 -13.63 -14.73
C GLY A 130 -12.35 -15.08 -14.44
N ARG A 131 -11.39 -15.67 -15.15
CA ARG A 131 -10.95 -17.07 -14.92
C ARG A 131 -10.47 -17.26 -13.49
N ILE A 132 -9.61 -16.37 -12.98
CA ILE A 132 -9.09 -16.43 -11.62
C ILE A 132 -10.24 -16.35 -10.59
N ALA A 133 -11.19 -15.46 -10.78
CA ALA A 133 -12.36 -15.33 -9.92
C ALA A 133 -13.18 -16.64 -9.86
N ARG A 134 -13.34 -17.32 -11.00
CA ARG A 134 -14.01 -18.63 -11.05
C ARG A 134 -13.24 -19.70 -10.29
N GLU A 135 -11.91 -19.77 -10.45
CA GLU A 135 -11.09 -20.75 -9.73
C GLU A 135 -11.06 -20.49 -8.22
N LEU A 136 -10.99 -19.22 -7.78
CA LEU A 136 -11.11 -18.85 -6.39
C LEU A 136 -12.46 -19.29 -5.80
N SER A 137 -13.57 -19.04 -6.50
CA SER A 137 -14.90 -19.46 -6.06
C SER A 137 -15.00 -20.99 -5.93
N ARG A 138 -14.42 -21.75 -6.88
CA ARG A 138 -14.35 -23.23 -6.83
C ARG A 138 -13.53 -23.75 -5.65
N ALA A 139 -12.51 -22.99 -5.24
CA ALA A 139 -11.68 -23.28 -4.06
C ALA A 139 -12.30 -22.79 -2.72
N SER A 140 -13.59 -22.41 -2.73
CA SER A 140 -14.37 -21.93 -1.59
C SER A 140 -13.91 -20.57 -1.04
N TRP A 141 -13.36 -19.71 -1.90
CA TRP A 141 -13.20 -18.31 -1.61
C TRP A 141 -14.46 -17.53 -2.02
N HIS A 142 -14.82 -16.54 -1.23
CA HIS A 142 -15.99 -15.69 -1.46
C HIS A 142 -15.59 -14.24 -1.59
N ARG A 143 -16.24 -13.49 -2.47
CA ARG A 143 -16.01 -12.05 -2.64
C ARG A 143 -16.13 -11.32 -1.30
N ALA A 144 -15.24 -10.36 -1.07
CA ALA A 144 -15.16 -9.59 0.16
C ALA A 144 -14.92 -8.10 -0.14
N PRO A 145 -15.20 -7.20 0.81
CA PRO A 145 -14.81 -5.81 0.69
C PRO A 145 -13.28 -5.67 0.67
N HIS A 146 -12.77 -4.89 -0.27
CA HIS A 146 -11.34 -4.63 -0.40
C HIS A 146 -10.81 -3.71 0.72
N VAL A 147 -9.52 -3.86 1.02
CA VAL A 147 -8.75 -3.02 1.96
C VAL A 147 -7.72 -2.21 1.18
N GLN A 148 -7.09 -2.84 0.17
CA GLN A 148 -6.17 -2.17 -0.74
C GLN A 148 -6.94 -1.61 -1.94
N PRO A 149 -6.37 -0.63 -2.67
CA PRO A 149 -6.94 -0.18 -3.93
C PRO A 149 -7.18 -1.34 -4.89
N ASP A 150 -8.35 -1.38 -5.49
CA ASP A 150 -8.75 -2.39 -6.49
C ASP A 150 -8.20 -2.09 -7.89
N ARG A 151 -7.64 -0.89 -8.10
CA ARG A 151 -6.99 -0.48 -9.34
C ARG A 151 -5.83 0.47 -9.10
N THR A 152 -4.87 0.45 -10.00
CA THR A 152 -3.69 1.33 -10.00
C THR A 152 -3.22 1.67 -11.40
N LEU A 153 -2.17 2.49 -11.50
CA LEU A 153 -1.41 2.76 -12.71
C LEU A 153 0.04 2.31 -12.50
N LEU A 154 0.52 1.46 -13.39
CA LEU A 154 1.90 0.99 -13.40
C LEU A 154 2.67 1.65 -14.55
N LEU A 155 3.80 2.28 -14.23
CA LEU A 155 4.74 2.77 -15.22
C LEU A 155 5.88 1.75 -15.36
N ASP A 156 6.19 1.42 -16.60
CA ASP A 156 7.36 0.62 -16.96
C ASP A 156 8.60 1.52 -17.02
N LEU A 157 9.47 1.41 -16.02
CA LEU A 157 10.72 2.17 -15.93
C LEU A 157 11.86 1.57 -16.76
N ALA A 158 11.66 0.42 -17.43
CA ALA A 158 12.63 -0.10 -18.39
C ALA A 158 12.71 0.78 -19.64
N GLN A 159 11.61 1.49 -19.99
CA GLN A 159 11.58 2.47 -21.05
C GLN A 159 12.59 3.60 -20.79
N ASP A 160 13.11 4.24 -21.84
CA ASP A 160 13.95 5.42 -21.67
C ASP A 160 13.16 6.64 -21.17
N GLU A 161 13.88 7.66 -20.71
CA GLU A 161 13.28 8.87 -20.12
C GLU A 161 12.44 9.66 -21.15
N ALA A 162 12.84 9.65 -22.40
CA ALA A 162 12.11 10.34 -23.49
C ALA A 162 10.76 9.65 -23.74
N ALA A 163 10.72 8.30 -23.72
CA ALA A 163 9.49 7.52 -23.85
C ALA A 163 8.55 7.74 -22.64
N LEU A 164 9.09 7.77 -21.42
CA LEU A 164 8.31 8.09 -20.22
C LEU A 164 7.69 9.50 -20.31
N LEU A 165 8.46 10.50 -20.75
CA LEU A 165 7.96 11.85 -20.98
C LEU A 165 6.91 11.90 -22.10
N ALA A 166 7.13 11.19 -23.21
CA ALA A 166 6.19 11.14 -24.33
C ALA A 166 4.85 10.49 -23.90
N GLY A 167 4.90 9.49 -23.02
CA GLY A 167 3.71 8.83 -22.45
C GLY A 167 2.88 9.72 -21.53
N MET A 168 3.40 10.83 -21.03
CA MET A 168 2.65 11.75 -20.18
C MET A 168 1.66 12.60 -21.01
N HIS A 169 0.55 12.97 -20.37
CA HIS A 169 -0.35 13.97 -20.95
C HIS A 169 0.37 15.32 -21.13
N ARG A 170 0.05 16.04 -22.21
CA ARG A 170 0.65 17.36 -22.52
C ARG A 170 0.58 18.33 -21.33
N LYS A 171 -0.58 18.39 -20.64
CA LYS A 171 -0.77 19.28 -19.48
C LYS A 171 0.15 18.90 -18.31
N THR A 172 0.45 17.62 -18.11
CA THR A 172 1.38 17.15 -17.08
C THR A 172 2.80 17.59 -17.37
N ARG A 173 3.30 17.37 -18.60
CA ARG A 173 4.63 17.88 -19.03
C ARG A 173 4.76 19.38 -18.86
N GLN A 174 3.73 20.14 -19.26
CA GLN A 174 3.70 21.59 -19.08
C GLN A 174 3.73 22.00 -17.60
N SER A 175 3.07 21.23 -16.72
CA SER A 175 3.06 21.50 -15.28
C SER A 175 4.41 21.19 -14.63
N VAL A 176 5.10 20.13 -15.08
CA VAL A 176 6.49 19.82 -14.65
C VAL A 176 7.41 21.01 -15.00
N ALA A 177 7.49 21.39 -16.29
CA ALA A 177 8.31 22.51 -16.72
C ALA A 177 7.91 23.86 -16.08
N LYS A 178 6.63 24.06 -15.79
CA LYS A 178 6.16 25.25 -15.08
C LYS A 178 6.66 25.26 -13.64
N SER A 179 6.65 24.11 -12.96
CA SER A 179 7.10 23.99 -11.57
C SER A 179 8.57 24.39 -11.42
N GLU A 180 9.44 23.93 -12.34
CA GLU A 180 10.85 24.32 -12.39
C GLU A 180 11.00 25.83 -12.52
N ARG A 181 10.29 26.45 -13.48
CA ARG A 181 10.32 27.91 -13.68
C ARG A 181 9.78 28.71 -12.49
N LEU A 182 8.89 28.10 -11.69
CA LEU A 182 8.37 28.72 -10.46
C LEU A 182 9.30 28.49 -9.24
N GLY A 183 10.55 28.08 -9.48
CA GLY A 183 11.55 27.94 -8.45
C GLY A 183 11.28 26.78 -7.49
N VAL A 184 10.91 25.62 -8.01
CA VAL A 184 10.79 24.38 -7.21
C VAL A 184 12.00 23.50 -7.49
N ARG A 185 12.65 22.99 -6.44
CA ARG A 185 13.71 21.99 -6.51
C ARG A 185 13.29 20.73 -5.73
N ILE A 186 13.81 19.57 -6.15
CA ILE A 186 13.53 18.30 -5.48
C ILE A 186 14.78 17.80 -4.76
N VAL A 187 14.59 17.46 -3.48
CA VAL A 187 15.66 16.97 -2.61
C VAL A 187 15.31 15.60 -2.05
N ASP A 188 16.30 14.71 -1.94
CA ASP A 188 16.20 13.49 -1.15
C ASP A 188 16.38 13.85 0.32
N ALA A 189 15.68 13.13 1.19
CA ALA A 189 15.71 13.37 2.63
C ALA A 189 15.82 12.05 3.40
N ASP A 190 16.21 12.17 4.65
CA ASP A 190 16.26 11.09 5.61
C ASP A 190 15.20 11.23 6.73
N GLY A 191 15.29 10.37 7.73
CA GLY A 191 14.33 10.31 8.84
C GLY A 191 14.30 11.56 9.73
N SER A 192 15.30 12.44 9.68
CA SER A 192 15.32 13.68 10.44
C SER A 192 14.19 14.63 10.03
N ARG A 193 13.70 14.50 8.79
CA ARG A 193 12.61 15.33 8.25
C ARG A 193 11.22 14.67 8.31
N MET A 194 11.07 13.57 9.04
CA MET A 194 9.76 12.89 9.16
C MET A 194 8.68 13.75 9.82
N SER A 195 9.04 14.68 10.71
CA SER A 195 8.07 15.62 11.29
C SER A 195 7.53 16.60 10.24
N GLU A 196 8.38 17.07 9.35
CA GLU A 196 8.00 17.94 8.24
C GLU A 196 7.14 17.21 7.19
N PHE A 197 7.54 15.97 6.85
CA PHE A 197 6.70 15.07 6.05
C PHE A 197 5.31 14.94 6.66
N TYR A 198 5.24 14.64 7.95
CA TYR A 198 3.97 14.42 8.66
C TYR A 198 3.07 15.66 8.61
N ALA A 199 3.64 16.85 8.82
CA ALA A 199 2.88 18.10 8.78
C ALA A 199 2.23 18.33 7.41
N ILE A 200 3.02 18.22 6.32
CA ILE A 200 2.53 18.41 4.95
C ILE A 200 1.52 17.33 4.56
N HIS A 201 1.82 16.07 4.89
CA HIS A 201 0.94 14.95 4.59
C HIS A 201 -0.40 15.06 5.32
N THR A 202 -0.37 15.38 6.62
CA THR A 202 -1.58 15.52 7.45
C THR A 202 -2.46 16.66 6.98
N ASP A 203 -1.88 17.81 6.64
CA ASP A 203 -2.62 18.93 6.06
C ASP A 203 -3.32 18.53 4.75
N ALA A 204 -2.62 17.84 3.85
CA ALA A 204 -3.20 17.35 2.62
C ALA A 204 -4.33 16.33 2.84
N MET A 205 -4.15 15.41 3.80
CA MET A 205 -5.17 14.41 4.18
C MET A 205 -6.42 15.08 4.77
N THR A 206 -6.24 16.03 5.68
CA THR A 206 -7.33 16.79 6.30
C THR A 206 -8.15 17.56 5.26
N ARG A 207 -7.48 18.24 4.33
CA ARG A 207 -8.16 18.90 3.21
C ARG A 207 -8.93 17.92 2.31
N ALA A 208 -8.46 16.69 2.20
CA ALA A 208 -9.16 15.62 1.47
C ALA A 208 -10.28 14.95 2.28
N GLY A 209 -10.52 15.34 3.54
CA GLY A 209 -11.50 14.71 4.44
C GLY A 209 -11.11 13.30 4.88
N ILE A 210 -9.80 13.00 4.91
CA ILE A 210 -9.26 11.69 5.31
C ILE A 210 -8.52 11.85 6.62
N SER A 211 -8.85 11.03 7.62
CA SER A 211 -8.12 11.03 8.91
C SER A 211 -6.72 10.43 8.74
N PRO A 212 -5.65 11.16 9.03
CA PRO A 212 -4.29 10.65 8.97
C PRO A 212 -4.05 9.64 10.10
N ARG A 213 -3.04 8.79 9.92
CA ARG A 213 -2.49 7.97 11.01
C ARG A 213 -1.64 8.84 11.92
N SER A 214 -1.27 8.32 13.11
CA SER A 214 -0.34 9.04 14.00
C SER A 214 1.04 9.20 13.36
N GLN A 215 1.76 10.25 13.72
CA GLN A 215 3.13 10.50 13.27
C GLN A 215 4.04 9.30 13.57
N ARG A 216 3.86 8.67 14.72
CA ARG A 216 4.58 7.48 15.13
C ARG A 216 4.47 6.35 14.12
N THR A 217 3.32 6.18 13.48
CA THR A 217 3.13 5.13 12.46
C THR A 217 4.04 5.34 11.24
N TYR A 218 4.24 6.58 10.80
CA TYR A 218 5.12 6.89 9.67
C TYR A 218 6.59 6.84 10.08
N GLN A 219 6.92 7.27 11.30
CA GLN A 219 8.27 7.15 11.84
C GLN A 219 8.68 5.67 11.97
N ASP A 220 7.86 4.82 12.58
CA ASP A 220 8.11 3.38 12.70
C ASP A 220 8.27 2.73 11.31
N MET A 221 7.50 3.17 10.32
CA MET A 221 7.62 2.70 8.93
C MET A 221 8.99 3.09 8.35
N TRP A 222 9.41 4.34 8.51
CA TRP A 222 10.71 4.83 8.05
C TRP A 222 11.85 4.06 8.72
N ASP A 223 11.85 3.99 10.05
CA ASP A 223 12.91 3.37 10.85
C ASP A 223 13.09 1.88 10.52
N LEU A 224 12.03 1.19 10.12
CA LEU A 224 12.07 -0.21 9.76
C LEU A 224 12.40 -0.45 8.29
N LEU A 225 11.96 0.40 7.38
CA LEU A 225 12.10 0.18 5.94
C LEU A 225 13.35 0.85 5.36
N ALA A 226 13.71 2.06 5.79
CA ALA A 226 14.82 2.82 5.21
C ALA A 226 16.19 2.11 5.37
N PRO A 227 16.55 1.50 6.53
CA PRO A 227 17.82 0.77 6.67
C PRO A 227 17.92 -0.47 5.75
N ARG A 228 16.79 -0.91 5.20
CA ARG A 228 16.71 -2.04 4.26
C ARG A 228 16.66 -1.60 2.79
N GLY A 229 16.82 -0.29 2.52
CA GLY A 229 16.63 0.27 1.18
C GLY A 229 15.18 0.23 0.68
N MET A 230 14.23 -0.05 1.56
CA MET A 230 12.81 -0.21 1.22
C MET A 230 11.99 1.09 1.36
N ALA A 231 12.58 2.20 1.76
CA ALA A 231 11.89 3.50 1.82
C ALA A 231 12.75 4.61 1.23
N ARG A 232 12.10 5.59 0.58
CA ARG A 232 12.69 6.83 0.08
C ARG A 232 11.78 7.98 0.42
N LEU A 233 12.37 9.09 0.88
CA LEU A 233 11.66 10.31 1.22
C LEU A 233 12.17 11.44 0.36
N LEU A 234 11.25 12.14 -0.31
CA LEU A 234 11.56 13.27 -1.15
C LEU A 234 10.74 14.49 -0.74
N PHE A 235 11.33 15.66 -0.91
CA PHE A 235 10.64 16.94 -0.77
C PHE A 235 10.78 17.77 -2.03
N ALA A 236 9.75 18.54 -2.32
CA ALA A 236 9.81 19.68 -3.22
C ALA A 236 9.96 20.94 -2.35
N GLU A 237 11.00 21.70 -2.56
CA GLU A 237 11.31 22.94 -1.85
C GLU A 237 11.19 24.16 -2.76
N ALA A 238 10.70 25.26 -2.21
CA ALA A 238 10.71 26.55 -2.86
C ALA A 238 12.13 27.13 -2.81
N THR A 239 12.73 27.49 -3.93
CA THR A 239 14.14 27.93 -4.00
C THR A 239 14.37 29.30 -3.40
N ASP A 240 13.35 30.13 -3.29
CA ASP A 240 13.36 31.48 -2.71
C ASP A 240 13.27 31.48 -1.17
N THR A 241 12.55 30.54 -0.58
CA THR A 241 12.36 30.45 0.88
C THR A 241 13.09 29.29 1.51
N GLY A 242 13.43 28.25 0.75
CA GLY A 242 13.96 26.99 1.26
C GLY A 242 12.91 26.08 1.91
N GLU A 243 11.65 26.51 1.97
CA GLU A 243 10.57 25.76 2.61
C GLU A 243 10.15 24.54 1.79
N ALA A 244 9.85 23.42 2.46
CA ALA A 244 9.22 22.27 1.82
C ALA A 244 7.74 22.56 1.55
N ILE A 245 7.36 22.43 0.29
CA ILE A 245 6.00 22.71 -0.20
C ILE A 245 5.27 21.50 -0.74
N ALA A 246 5.97 20.37 -0.91
CA ALA A 246 5.37 19.05 -1.14
C ALA A 246 6.31 17.95 -0.68
N THR A 247 5.76 16.77 -0.42
CA THR A 247 6.53 15.60 0.03
C THR A 247 5.99 14.30 -0.54
N LEU A 248 6.86 13.29 -0.61
CA LEU A 248 6.56 11.97 -1.12
C LEU A 248 7.37 10.90 -0.38
N LEU A 249 6.68 9.94 0.24
CA LEU A 249 7.26 8.76 0.84
C LEU A 249 6.97 7.55 -0.04
N LEU A 250 8.02 7.03 -0.65
CA LEU A 250 7.99 5.85 -1.50
C LEU A 250 8.35 4.60 -0.69
N VAL A 251 7.76 3.46 -1.06
CA VAL A 251 8.13 2.15 -0.51
C VAL A 251 8.58 1.23 -1.63
N CYS A 252 9.72 0.57 -1.44
CA CYS A 252 10.37 -0.27 -2.44
C CYS A 252 10.28 -1.74 -2.04
N CYS A 253 10.13 -2.62 -3.03
CA CYS A 253 10.21 -4.08 -2.85
C CYS A 253 10.70 -4.71 -4.15
N GLY A 254 11.84 -5.41 -4.10
CA GLY A 254 12.47 -5.95 -5.29
C GLY A 254 12.66 -4.86 -6.36
N ARG A 255 12.14 -5.12 -7.56
CA ARG A 255 12.24 -4.21 -8.72
C ARG A 255 11.18 -3.10 -8.74
N ARG A 256 10.22 -3.09 -7.79
CA ARG A 256 9.06 -2.18 -7.76
C ARG A 256 9.21 -1.08 -6.73
N VAL A 257 8.76 0.11 -7.11
CA VAL A 257 8.54 1.24 -6.20
C VAL A 257 7.06 1.56 -6.14
N VAL A 258 6.57 1.83 -4.94
CA VAL A 258 5.17 2.22 -4.69
C VAL A 258 5.13 3.65 -4.16
N ASP A 259 4.34 4.50 -4.81
CA ASP A 259 4.05 5.89 -4.43
C ASP A 259 2.96 5.89 -3.33
N LEU A 260 3.39 5.66 -2.09
CA LEU A 260 2.47 5.25 -1.04
C LEU A 260 1.84 6.42 -0.28
N TYR A 261 2.65 7.43 0.10
CA TYR A 261 2.18 8.59 0.85
C TYR A 261 2.81 9.87 0.34
N GLY A 262 2.01 10.90 0.20
CA GLY A 262 2.48 12.21 -0.22
C GLY A 262 1.51 13.31 0.19
N GLY A 263 1.91 14.54 -0.05
CA GLY A 263 1.10 15.72 0.22
C GLY A 263 1.69 16.95 -0.42
N THR A 264 0.89 18.00 -0.50
CA THR A 264 1.32 19.31 -0.99
C THR A 264 0.63 20.40 -0.19
N THR A 265 1.37 21.46 0.12
CA THR A 265 0.82 22.66 0.75
C THR A 265 0.02 23.51 -0.27
N ALA A 266 -0.67 24.54 0.19
CA ALA A 266 -1.31 25.51 -0.70
C ALA A 266 -0.30 26.16 -1.66
N GLU A 267 0.91 26.52 -1.17
CA GLU A 267 2.00 27.06 -1.98
C GLU A 267 2.49 26.04 -3.01
N GLY A 268 2.71 24.80 -2.60
CA GLY A 268 3.07 23.71 -3.50
C GLY A 268 2.03 23.50 -4.61
N GLY A 269 0.75 23.68 -4.31
CA GLY A 269 -0.33 23.66 -5.30
C GLY A 269 -0.21 24.79 -6.33
N ARG A 270 0.07 26.04 -5.90
CA ARG A 270 0.30 27.20 -6.77
C ARG A 270 1.50 27.00 -7.68
N ARG A 271 2.60 26.48 -7.13
CA ARG A 271 3.86 26.19 -7.87
C ARG A 271 3.85 24.86 -8.63
N ARG A 272 2.73 24.11 -8.63
CA ARG A 272 2.65 22.80 -9.29
C ARG A 272 3.68 21.77 -8.77
N ALA A 273 4.12 21.90 -7.52
CA ALA A 273 5.23 21.14 -6.95
C ALA A 273 5.06 19.63 -7.04
N ASN A 274 3.82 19.10 -6.86
CA ASN A 274 3.53 17.66 -6.98
C ASN A 274 3.86 17.08 -8.37
N TYR A 275 3.78 17.89 -9.45
CA TYR A 275 4.08 17.41 -10.79
C TYR A 275 5.59 17.18 -10.95
N LEU A 276 6.40 18.14 -10.53
CA LEU A 276 7.86 18.01 -10.57
C LEU A 276 8.34 16.94 -9.60
N LEU A 277 7.82 16.93 -8.37
CA LEU A 277 8.18 15.94 -7.35
C LEU A 277 7.96 14.51 -7.84
N LYS A 278 6.80 14.24 -8.44
CA LYS A 278 6.49 12.91 -8.95
C LYS A 278 7.35 12.54 -10.17
N TRP A 279 7.57 13.48 -11.08
CA TRP A 279 8.45 13.24 -12.22
C TRP A 279 9.88 12.94 -11.78
N GLU A 280 10.45 13.74 -10.88
CA GLU A 280 11.77 13.50 -10.32
C GLU A 280 11.86 12.18 -9.53
N ALA A 281 10.81 11.81 -8.81
CA ALA A 281 10.74 10.52 -8.14
C ALA A 281 10.83 9.36 -9.15
N ILE A 282 10.09 9.43 -10.26
CA ILE A 282 10.14 8.44 -11.34
C ILE A 282 11.55 8.35 -11.93
N ARG A 283 12.18 9.48 -12.28
CA ARG A 283 13.54 9.55 -12.83
C ARG A 283 14.58 8.94 -11.89
N ARG A 284 14.55 9.36 -10.61
CA ARG A 284 15.50 8.87 -9.58
C ARG A 284 15.33 7.38 -9.29
N CYS A 285 14.10 6.89 -9.30
CA CYS A 285 13.84 5.46 -9.14
C CYS A 285 14.36 4.66 -10.34
N LYS A 286 14.14 5.14 -11.58
CA LYS A 286 14.72 4.55 -12.78
C LYS A 286 16.26 4.52 -12.71
N ALA A 287 16.89 5.66 -12.39
CA ALA A 287 18.34 5.75 -12.24
C ALA A 287 18.91 4.83 -11.14
N ALA A 288 18.11 4.51 -10.11
CA ALA A 288 18.46 3.56 -9.06
C ALA A 288 18.23 2.09 -9.45
N GLY A 289 17.81 1.80 -10.70
CA GLY A 289 17.66 0.45 -11.23
C GLY A 289 16.30 -0.20 -11.00
N PHE A 290 15.32 0.52 -10.47
CA PHE A 290 13.94 0.01 -10.42
C PHE A 290 13.33 -0.06 -11.81
N THR A 291 12.52 -1.08 -12.08
CA THR A 291 11.91 -1.30 -13.40
C THR A 291 10.41 -1.08 -13.41
N GLU A 292 9.79 -0.87 -12.25
CA GLU A 292 8.34 -0.63 -12.15
C GLU A 292 8.03 0.43 -11.11
N TYR A 293 7.16 1.38 -11.45
CA TYR A 293 6.66 2.40 -10.53
C TYR A 293 5.13 2.32 -10.44
N ASP A 294 4.63 1.98 -9.26
CA ASP A 294 3.21 1.89 -8.95
C ASP A 294 2.72 3.20 -8.35
N LEU A 295 1.83 3.87 -9.06
CA LEU A 295 1.21 5.12 -8.60
C LEU A 295 0.20 4.92 -7.46
N TRP A 296 -0.07 3.68 -7.04
CA TRP A 296 -0.88 3.28 -5.90
C TRP A 296 -2.25 3.93 -5.79
N GLY A 297 -3.25 3.19 -6.22
CA GLY A 297 -4.67 3.51 -6.04
C GLY A 297 -5.20 4.72 -6.83
N LEU A 298 -6.45 4.58 -7.28
CA LEU A 298 -7.19 5.58 -8.01
C LEU A 298 -8.53 5.85 -7.29
N PRO A 299 -8.50 6.42 -6.06
CA PRO A 299 -9.68 6.41 -5.18
C PRO A 299 -10.76 7.44 -5.55
N ARG A 300 -10.41 8.50 -6.29
CA ARG A 300 -11.31 9.61 -6.64
C ARG A 300 -10.92 10.20 -7.99
N GLU A 301 -11.90 10.72 -8.71
CA GLU A 301 -11.75 11.30 -10.05
C GLU A 301 -10.58 12.32 -10.16
N GLY A 302 -10.49 13.27 -9.24
CA GLY A 302 -9.38 14.27 -9.26
C GLY A 302 -7.99 13.67 -9.05
N ILE A 303 -7.86 12.64 -8.19
CA ILE A 303 -6.60 11.93 -7.97
C ILE A 303 -6.28 11.04 -9.17
N GLU A 304 -7.29 10.38 -9.71
CA GLU A 304 -7.17 9.56 -10.92
C GLU A 304 -6.71 10.40 -12.10
N GLN A 305 -7.34 11.57 -12.36
CA GLN A 305 -6.95 12.50 -13.40
C GLN A 305 -5.51 13.01 -13.24
N PHE A 306 -5.09 13.31 -12.01
CA PHE A 306 -3.71 13.71 -11.72
C PHE A 306 -2.72 12.58 -12.02
N LYS A 307 -2.98 11.38 -11.52
CA LYS A 307 -2.08 10.21 -11.69
C LYS A 307 -2.02 9.75 -13.14
N SER A 308 -3.14 9.64 -13.83
CA SER A 308 -3.21 9.25 -15.25
C SER A 308 -2.45 10.21 -16.15
N GLY A 309 -2.29 11.46 -15.72
CA GLY A 309 -1.46 12.43 -16.40
C GLY A 309 0.00 12.03 -16.59
N PHE A 310 0.52 11.15 -15.75
CA PHE A 310 1.90 10.62 -15.86
C PHE A 310 2.02 9.44 -16.82
N GLY A 311 0.89 8.99 -17.42
CA GLY A 311 0.87 7.82 -18.30
C GLY A 311 0.83 6.51 -17.50
N GLY A 312 1.36 5.46 -18.11
CA GLY A 312 1.33 4.12 -17.53
C GLY A 312 0.13 3.30 -17.96
N ARG A 313 0.12 2.04 -17.55
CA ARG A 313 -0.94 1.08 -17.81
C ARG A 313 -1.84 0.96 -16.57
N GLN A 314 -3.14 1.14 -16.77
CA GLN A 314 -4.12 0.85 -15.71
C GLN A 314 -4.20 -0.66 -15.49
N VAL A 315 -4.26 -1.04 -14.22
CA VAL A 315 -4.46 -2.42 -13.76
C VAL A 315 -5.66 -2.45 -12.84
N ASP A 316 -6.64 -3.28 -13.21
CA ASP A 316 -7.79 -3.59 -12.36
C ASP A 316 -7.59 -4.98 -11.77
N TYR A 317 -7.57 -5.08 -10.46
CA TYR A 317 -7.31 -6.32 -9.74
C TYR A 317 -8.57 -7.15 -9.53
N VAL A 318 -8.38 -8.46 -9.34
CA VAL A 318 -9.51 -9.38 -9.11
C VAL A 318 -10.26 -9.10 -7.79
N GLY A 319 -9.78 -8.17 -6.97
CA GLY A 319 -10.39 -7.72 -5.71
C GLY A 319 -10.13 -8.65 -4.53
N ALA A 320 -10.89 -8.45 -3.45
CA ALA A 320 -10.72 -9.15 -2.19
C ALA A 320 -11.59 -10.42 -2.09
N TRP A 321 -11.06 -11.43 -1.40
CA TRP A 321 -11.67 -12.74 -1.22
C TRP A 321 -11.47 -13.28 0.19
N ASP A 322 -12.53 -13.81 0.81
CA ASP A 322 -12.51 -14.42 2.12
C ASP A 322 -12.54 -15.95 2.02
N LEU A 323 -11.59 -16.61 2.67
CA LEU A 323 -11.61 -18.04 2.97
C LEU A 323 -12.07 -18.25 4.40
N THR A 324 -13.25 -18.83 4.59
CA THR A 324 -13.75 -19.18 5.92
C THR A 324 -12.96 -20.35 6.48
N ILE A 325 -12.39 -20.18 7.68
CA ILE A 325 -11.69 -21.23 8.45
C ILE A 325 -12.59 -21.77 9.55
N SER A 326 -13.19 -20.88 10.35
CA SER A 326 -14.19 -21.21 11.37
C SER A 326 -15.46 -20.40 11.10
N PRO A 327 -16.59 -21.03 10.75
CA PRO A 327 -17.84 -20.30 10.53
C PRO A 327 -18.28 -19.47 11.74
N VAL A 328 -18.16 -20.05 12.95
CA VAL A 328 -18.48 -19.37 14.22
C VAL A 328 -17.54 -18.17 14.43
N GLY A 329 -16.22 -18.40 14.25
CA GLY A 329 -15.21 -17.35 14.38
C GLY A 329 -15.45 -16.21 13.39
N LYS A 330 -15.73 -16.53 12.12
CA LYS A 330 -16.05 -15.52 11.10
C LYS A 330 -17.27 -14.69 11.50
N ARG A 331 -18.36 -15.35 11.89
CA ARG A 331 -19.60 -14.67 12.27
C ARG A 331 -19.39 -13.69 13.44
N LEU A 332 -18.63 -14.10 14.47
CA LEU A 332 -18.32 -13.23 15.61
C LEU A 332 -17.46 -12.03 15.21
N LEU A 333 -16.48 -12.23 14.34
CA LEU A 333 -15.64 -11.16 13.83
C LEU A 333 -16.43 -10.17 12.96
N ASP A 334 -17.33 -10.67 12.10
CA ASP A 334 -18.18 -9.84 11.24
C ASP A 334 -19.19 -9.02 12.09
N LEU A 335 -19.80 -9.61 13.10
CA LEU A 335 -20.68 -8.91 14.05
C LEU A 335 -19.92 -7.82 14.81
N GLY A 336 -18.70 -8.12 15.29
CA GLY A 336 -17.85 -7.15 15.95
C GLY A 336 -17.42 -6.01 15.04
N ALA A 337 -17.17 -6.29 13.77
CA ALA A 337 -16.85 -5.27 12.77
C ALA A 337 -18.06 -4.36 12.47
N ALA A 338 -19.23 -4.97 12.26
CA ALA A 338 -20.48 -4.23 12.05
C ALA A 338 -20.86 -3.35 13.26
N GLY A 339 -20.66 -3.85 14.48
CA GLY A 339 -20.87 -3.09 15.71
C GLY A 339 -19.97 -1.87 15.82
N ARG A 340 -18.65 -2.02 15.51
CA ARG A 340 -17.69 -0.91 15.49
C ARG A 340 -18.05 0.13 14.44
N GLU A 341 -18.46 -0.30 13.25
CA GLU A 341 -18.88 0.61 12.18
C GLU A 341 -20.14 1.39 12.55
N ARG A 342 -21.15 0.71 13.15
CA ARG A 342 -22.37 1.37 13.66
C ARG A 342 -22.02 2.37 14.76
N TYR A 343 -21.15 2.01 15.70
CA TYR A 343 -20.68 2.92 16.76
C TYR A 343 -19.94 4.12 16.19
N ARG A 344 -19.05 3.89 15.20
CA ARG A 344 -18.34 4.97 14.51
C ARG A 344 -19.30 5.92 13.81
N ARG A 345 -20.27 5.41 13.02
CA ARG A 345 -21.30 6.21 12.37
C ARG A 345 -22.16 6.98 13.36
N TRP A 346 -22.51 6.36 14.49
CA TRP A 346 -23.27 7.03 15.54
C TRP A 346 -22.45 8.12 16.23
N ARG A 347 -21.18 7.86 16.59
CA ARG A 347 -20.29 8.83 17.25
C ARG A 347 -19.93 10.04 16.37
N TYR A 348 -19.86 9.84 15.07
CA TYR A 348 -19.48 10.89 14.10
C TYR A 348 -20.67 11.33 13.23
N ARG A 349 -21.90 11.06 13.66
CA ARG A 349 -23.12 11.39 12.91
C ARG A 349 -23.26 12.90 12.66
N ASP A 350 -22.80 13.71 13.60
CA ASP A 350 -22.87 15.16 13.51
C ASP A 350 -21.70 15.80 12.72
N VAL A 351 -20.67 15.00 12.39
CA VAL A 351 -19.49 15.45 11.60
C VAL A 351 -19.71 15.23 10.10
N HIS A 352 -20.67 14.39 9.71
CA HIS A 352 -21.00 14.08 8.32
C HIS A 352 -22.54 14.18 8.12
N ASP A 353 -23.09 15.40 8.22
CA ASP A 353 -24.42 15.69 7.74
C ASP A 353 -24.40 15.74 6.19
N PRO A 354 -25.16 14.86 5.49
CA PRO A 354 -25.28 14.91 4.03
C PRO A 354 -25.81 16.25 3.52
N ALA A 355 -26.49 17.05 4.38
CA ALA A 355 -26.96 18.39 4.10
C ALA A 355 -25.89 19.50 4.26
N ASP A 356 -24.72 19.16 4.85
CA ASP A 356 -23.55 20.06 4.95
C ASP A 356 -22.28 19.38 4.44
N PRO A 357 -22.15 19.18 3.12
CA PRO A 357 -21.00 18.48 2.54
C PRO A 357 -19.66 19.21 2.76
N HIS A 358 -19.67 20.41 3.30
CA HIS A 358 -18.49 21.23 3.54
C HIS A 358 -18.16 21.46 5.04
N GLY A 359 -18.92 20.83 5.97
CA GLY A 359 -18.63 20.88 7.41
C GLY A 359 -18.76 22.29 8.05
N ARG A 360 -19.49 23.22 7.43
CA ARG A 360 -19.57 24.61 7.90
C ARG A 360 -20.28 24.76 9.25
N ARG A 361 -21.14 23.82 9.63
CA ARG A 361 -21.83 23.82 10.94
C ARG A 361 -20.93 23.36 12.08
N ALA A 362 -19.94 22.49 11.81
CA ALA A 362 -18.99 22.06 12.83
C ALA A 362 -18.00 23.18 13.22
N ALA A 363 -17.64 24.05 12.26
CA ALA A 363 -16.78 25.20 12.52
C ALA A 363 -17.48 26.26 13.40
N ALA A 364 -18.79 26.47 13.22
CA ALA A 364 -19.59 27.41 14.01
C ALA A 364 -19.86 26.92 15.45
N ALA A 365 -19.84 25.61 15.70
CA ALA A 365 -20.02 25.06 17.06
C ALA A 365 -18.73 25.02 17.88
N GLY A 366 -17.56 25.19 17.25
CA GLY A 366 -16.24 25.24 17.91
C GLY A 366 -15.87 26.60 18.53
N GLU A 367 -16.65 27.65 18.28
CA GLU A 367 -16.41 29.00 18.85
C GLU A 367 -17.13 29.27 20.18
N ALA A 368 -17.86 28.30 20.72
CA ALA A 368 -18.43 28.44 22.07
C ALA A 368 -17.32 28.20 23.10
N THR A 369 -16.79 29.29 23.63
CA THR A 369 -15.84 29.36 24.76
C THR A 369 -16.41 28.58 25.97
N PRO A 370 -15.65 27.68 26.60
CA PRO A 370 -16.11 27.05 27.83
C PRO A 370 -16.20 28.12 28.93
N PRO A 371 -17.18 28.04 29.86
CA PRO A 371 -17.30 28.96 30.96
C PRO A 371 -16.06 28.84 31.87
N ALA A 372 -15.55 29.97 32.32
CA ALA A 372 -14.48 30.06 33.28
C ALA A 372 -14.86 29.29 34.56
N ASP A 373 -13.98 28.40 34.99
CA ASP A 373 -14.07 27.71 36.28
C ASP A 373 -13.66 28.71 37.38
N ASP A 374 -14.63 29.27 38.07
CA ASP A 374 -14.40 30.06 39.26
C ASP A 374 -14.07 29.09 40.40
N GLY A 375 -12.77 29.06 40.76
CA GLY A 375 -12.27 28.33 41.89
C GLY A 375 -12.86 28.83 43.23
N SER A 376 -13.27 27.91 44.07
CA SER A 376 -13.35 27.99 45.50
C SER A 376 -12.97 26.64 46.09
#